data_abaa1f31b013151be43346e38c679a30
#
_entry.id   abaa1f31b013151be43346e38c679a30
#
_cell.length_a   1.000
_cell.length_b   1.000
_cell.length_c   1.000
_cell.angle_alpha   90.00
_cell.angle_beta   90.00
_cell.angle_gamma   90.00
#
_symmetry.space_group_name_H-M   'P 1'
#
loop_
_entity.id
_entity.type
_entity.pdbx_description
1 polymer ?
#
loop_
_entity_poly.entity_id
_entity_poly.type
_entity_poly.pdbx_seq_one_letter_code
_entity_poly.pdbx_strand_id
1 'polypeptide(L)'
;MTPLRVLDVSRWQGCIDWDAVQRSGAIDGVMLRVLGSRNGQPYPDPQFERNHAACTARGIPVGGYYYTCAVTSRQTEAELNTLRAALRGKTFQLPLAIDVEDARLRSLSPAALAQRVAQAAAQLEAWNLYAMVYTYTNFADTALAMDALTAYDLWLADYRGKRPTRPHGMWQYTSTGHVAGIDGPVDLSRAYKDYPALCRRAGLGRFSG
;
A
#
# COMPACT_ATOMS: atom_id res chain seq x y z
N MET A 1 7.33 -0.21 21.50
CA MET A 1 8.05 -0.05 20.22
C MET A 1 7.71 1.33 19.66
N THR A 2 8.71 2.09 19.22
CA THR A 2 8.49 3.35 18.49
C THR A 2 7.91 3.00 17.11
N PRO A 3 6.83 3.66 16.66
CA PRO A 3 6.27 3.39 15.35
C PRO A 3 7.27 3.70 14.23
N LEU A 4 7.31 2.86 13.19
CA LEU A 4 8.12 3.12 12.00
C LEU A 4 7.50 4.29 11.22
N ARG A 5 8.36 5.15 10.71
CA ARG A 5 7.99 6.28 9.84
C ARG A 5 8.00 5.78 8.40
N VAL A 6 6.84 5.77 7.77
CA VAL A 6 6.67 5.23 6.42
C VAL A 6 6.23 6.34 5.48
N LEU A 7 6.99 6.51 4.42
CA LEU A 7 6.67 7.38 3.30
C LEU A 7 5.85 6.58 2.29
N ASP A 8 4.86 7.18 1.61
CA ASP A 8 4.33 6.59 0.41
C ASP A 8 4.43 7.54 -0.79
N VAL A 9 4.77 6.95 -1.94
CA VAL A 9 5.04 7.68 -3.17
C VAL A 9 4.56 6.94 -4.40
N SER A 10 4.32 7.71 -5.44
CA SER A 10 3.88 7.24 -6.74
C SER A 10 4.49 8.11 -7.85
N ARG A 11 3.97 8.00 -9.06
CA ARG A 11 4.35 8.88 -10.17
C ARG A 11 4.21 10.37 -9.86
N TRP A 12 3.38 10.72 -8.88
CA TRP A 12 3.08 12.13 -8.57
C TRP A 12 4.26 12.86 -7.94
N GLN A 13 5.18 12.15 -7.29
CA GLN A 13 6.40 12.70 -6.72
C GLN A 13 7.55 12.82 -7.75
N GLY A 14 7.31 12.42 -9.01
CA GLY A 14 8.30 12.57 -10.09
C GLY A 14 9.62 11.86 -9.82
N CYS A 15 10.71 12.56 -10.06
CA CYS A 15 12.06 12.06 -9.80
C CYS A 15 12.47 12.35 -8.36
N ILE A 16 12.73 11.30 -7.59
CA ILE A 16 13.14 11.38 -6.18
C ILE A 16 14.65 11.22 -6.08
N ASP A 17 15.29 12.09 -5.30
CA ASP A 17 16.69 11.93 -4.85
C ASP A 17 16.71 11.02 -3.61
N TRP A 18 16.81 9.71 -3.85
CA TRP A 18 16.83 8.70 -2.79
C TRP A 18 18.08 8.78 -1.88
N ASP A 19 19.16 9.39 -2.35
CA ASP A 19 20.35 9.63 -1.50
C ASP A 19 20.06 10.74 -0.47
N ALA A 20 19.37 11.80 -0.87
CA ALA A 20 18.92 12.83 0.06
C ALA A 20 17.86 12.29 1.03
N VAL A 21 16.91 11.48 0.55
CA VAL A 21 15.92 10.80 1.42
C VAL A 21 16.64 9.97 2.49
N GLN A 22 17.58 9.11 2.10
CA GLN A 22 18.31 8.24 3.03
C GLN A 22 19.15 9.06 4.02
N ARG A 23 19.90 10.05 3.56
CA ARG A 23 20.72 10.91 4.43
C ARG A 23 19.89 11.70 5.45
N SER A 24 18.65 12.04 5.12
CA SER A 24 17.76 12.77 6.04
C SER A 24 17.42 11.99 7.30
N GLY A 25 17.46 10.66 7.22
CA GLY A 25 17.00 9.79 8.30
C GLY A 25 15.52 10.00 8.66
N ALA A 26 14.73 10.60 7.78
CA ALA A 26 13.34 10.97 8.06
C ALA A 26 12.37 9.77 8.04
N ILE A 27 12.72 8.70 7.33
CA ILE A 27 11.87 7.52 7.13
C ILE A 27 12.58 6.22 7.51
N ASP A 28 11.80 5.22 7.85
CA ASP A 28 12.25 3.86 8.17
C ASP A 28 11.83 2.85 7.09
N GLY A 29 11.01 3.27 6.12
CA GLY A 29 10.56 2.47 4.99
C GLY A 29 9.65 3.25 4.05
N VAL A 30 9.29 2.62 2.93
CA VAL A 30 8.50 3.25 1.86
C VAL A 30 7.45 2.30 1.29
N MET A 31 6.25 2.83 1.04
CA MET A 31 5.20 2.17 0.27
C MET A 31 5.22 2.76 -1.15
N LEU A 32 5.43 1.94 -2.15
CA LEU A 32 5.50 2.35 -3.56
C LEU A 32 4.20 1.98 -4.28
N ARG A 33 3.60 2.90 -5.01
CA ARG A 33 2.50 2.53 -5.89
C ARG A 33 2.99 1.59 -6.99
N VAL A 34 2.48 0.37 -7.01
CA VAL A 34 2.77 -0.62 -8.05
C VAL A 34 1.86 -0.41 -9.25
N LEU A 35 0.54 -0.29 -9.00
CA LEU A 35 -0.44 -0.01 -10.06
C LEU A 35 -1.26 1.22 -9.73
N GLY A 36 -1.52 2.02 -10.75
CA GLY A 36 -2.60 2.97 -10.80
C GLY A 36 -3.77 2.47 -11.64
N SER A 37 -4.84 3.26 -11.70
CA SER A 37 -5.96 3.01 -12.60
C SER A 37 -6.24 4.23 -13.47
N ARG A 38 -6.56 4.01 -14.74
CA ARG A 38 -7.04 5.05 -15.66
C ARG A 38 -8.32 4.54 -16.32
N ASN A 39 -9.42 5.23 -16.10
CA ASN A 39 -10.73 4.82 -16.60
C ASN A 39 -11.12 3.38 -16.21
N GLY A 40 -10.72 2.94 -15.00
CA GLY A 40 -10.96 1.57 -14.51
C GLY A 40 -10.04 0.49 -15.09
N GLN A 41 -9.03 0.88 -15.88
CA GLN A 41 -8.02 -0.04 -16.39
C GLN A 41 -6.74 0.09 -15.56
N PRO A 42 -6.19 -1.02 -15.03
CA PRO A 42 -4.94 -1.00 -14.29
C PRO A 42 -3.77 -0.70 -15.23
N TYR A 43 -2.79 0.04 -14.72
CA TYR A 43 -1.51 0.25 -15.40
C TYR A 43 -0.37 0.27 -14.37
N PRO A 44 0.82 -0.24 -14.70
CA PRO A 44 1.99 -0.12 -13.85
C PRO A 44 2.34 1.36 -13.62
N ASP A 45 2.63 1.73 -12.36
CA ASP A 45 3.09 3.09 -12.08
C ASP A 45 4.45 3.32 -12.75
N PRO A 46 4.60 4.37 -13.57
CA PRO A 46 5.82 4.58 -14.36
C PRO A 46 7.08 4.84 -13.52
N GLN A 47 6.93 5.16 -12.21
CA GLN A 47 8.07 5.35 -11.31
C GLN A 47 8.36 4.09 -10.46
N PHE A 48 7.51 3.07 -10.49
CA PHE A 48 7.63 1.91 -9.61
C PHE A 48 8.98 1.21 -9.75
N GLU A 49 9.36 0.81 -10.96
CA GLU A 49 10.61 0.08 -11.23
C GLU A 49 11.84 0.86 -10.74
N ARG A 50 11.90 2.14 -11.09
CA ARG A 50 12.99 3.03 -10.69
C ARG A 50 13.08 3.18 -9.17
N ASN A 51 11.93 3.45 -8.53
CA ASN A 51 11.89 3.67 -7.08
C ASN A 51 12.20 2.38 -6.33
N HIS A 52 11.63 1.24 -6.74
CA HIS A 52 11.93 -0.05 -6.13
C HIS A 52 13.42 -0.39 -6.21
N ALA A 53 14.04 -0.28 -7.39
CA ALA A 53 15.46 -0.52 -7.57
C ALA A 53 16.33 0.43 -6.72
N ALA A 54 15.98 1.71 -6.69
CA ALA A 54 16.73 2.73 -5.93
C ALA A 54 16.66 2.49 -4.41
N CYS A 55 15.48 2.15 -3.88
CA CYS A 55 15.29 1.83 -2.46
C CYS A 55 16.01 0.53 -2.08
N THR A 56 15.87 -0.53 -2.91
CA THR A 56 16.54 -1.81 -2.67
C THR A 56 18.06 -1.66 -2.63
N ALA A 57 18.66 -0.90 -3.57
CA ALA A 57 20.09 -0.65 -3.60
C ALA A 57 20.61 0.09 -2.34
N ARG A 58 19.74 0.83 -1.66
CA ARG A 58 20.06 1.59 -0.43
C ARG A 58 19.66 0.87 0.86
N GLY A 59 19.10 -0.33 0.76
CA GLY A 59 18.60 -1.07 1.93
C GLY A 59 17.40 -0.39 2.61
N ILE A 60 16.67 0.49 1.94
CA ILE A 60 15.42 1.08 2.44
C ILE A 60 14.34 0.01 2.35
N PRO A 61 13.66 -0.36 3.45
CA PRO A 61 12.58 -1.33 3.41
C PRO A 61 11.43 -0.89 2.50
N VAL A 62 11.03 -1.76 1.57
CA VAL A 62 9.99 -1.47 0.56
C VAL A 62 8.74 -2.29 0.82
N GLY A 63 7.59 -1.65 0.75
CA GLY A 63 6.28 -2.23 0.51
C GLY A 63 5.69 -1.71 -0.78
N GLY A 64 4.47 -2.12 -1.06
CA GLY A 64 3.78 -1.64 -2.25
C GLY A 64 2.29 -1.45 -2.03
N TYR A 65 1.64 -0.76 -2.96
CA TYR A 65 0.18 -0.71 -3.01
C TYR A 65 -0.31 -0.64 -4.45
N TYR A 66 -1.51 -1.12 -4.67
CA TYR A 66 -2.19 -0.94 -5.94
C TYR A 66 -3.58 -0.36 -5.75
N TYR A 67 -3.91 0.62 -6.57
CA TYR A 67 -5.19 1.32 -6.56
C TYR A 67 -6.23 0.50 -7.29
N THR A 68 -7.23 -0.05 -6.55
CA THR A 68 -8.29 -0.84 -7.16
C THR A 68 -9.50 0.00 -7.56
N CYS A 69 -10.04 -0.30 -8.74
CA CYS A 69 -11.31 0.21 -9.23
C CYS A 69 -12.26 -0.93 -9.63
N ALA A 70 -11.91 -2.16 -9.32
CA ALA A 70 -12.60 -3.36 -9.81
C ALA A 70 -13.97 -3.54 -9.14
N VAL A 71 -15.03 -3.46 -9.92
CA VAL A 71 -16.40 -3.72 -9.49
C VAL A 71 -16.94 -5.08 -9.99
N THR A 72 -16.16 -5.81 -10.80
CA THR A 72 -16.47 -7.16 -11.28
C THR A 72 -15.30 -8.10 -11.06
N SER A 73 -15.53 -9.42 -10.98
CA SER A 73 -14.48 -10.43 -10.84
C SER A 73 -13.46 -10.36 -11.99
N ARG A 74 -13.94 -10.16 -13.22
CA ARG A 74 -13.07 -9.99 -14.40
C ARG A 74 -12.11 -8.80 -14.26
N GLN A 75 -12.57 -7.69 -13.69
CA GLN A 75 -11.72 -6.53 -13.44
C GLN A 75 -10.69 -6.83 -12.34
N THR A 76 -11.09 -7.50 -11.26
CA THR A 76 -10.16 -7.94 -10.21
C THR A 76 -9.07 -8.85 -10.78
N GLU A 77 -9.43 -9.81 -11.63
CA GLU A 77 -8.46 -10.68 -12.31
C GLU A 77 -7.51 -9.89 -13.20
N ALA A 78 -8.00 -8.88 -13.93
CA ALA A 78 -7.16 -8.02 -14.77
C ALA A 78 -6.16 -7.20 -13.94
N GLU A 79 -6.61 -6.63 -12.80
CA GLU A 79 -5.73 -5.96 -11.84
C GLU A 79 -4.67 -6.90 -11.28
N LEU A 80 -5.06 -8.09 -10.81
CA LEU A 80 -4.15 -9.09 -10.26
C LEU A 80 -3.14 -9.61 -11.30
N ASN A 81 -3.57 -9.84 -12.54
CA ASN A 81 -2.65 -10.25 -13.61
C ASN A 81 -1.62 -9.15 -13.94
N THR A 82 -2.05 -7.89 -13.98
CA THR A 82 -1.15 -6.75 -14.19
C THR A 82 -0.20 -6.59 -13.02
N LEU A 83 -0.71 -6.73 -11.79
CA LEU A 83 0.08 -6.69 -10.56
C LEU A 83 1.13 -7.80 -10.54
N ARG A 84 0.73 -9.03 -10.83
CA ARG A 84 1.61 -10.20 -10.92
C ARG A 84 2.80 -9.95 -11.86
N ALA A 85 2.53 -9.36 -13.02
CA ALA A 85 3.59 -9.03 -13.99
C ALA A 85 4.57 -7.99 -13.43
N ALA A 86 4.07 -6.94 -12.75
CA ALA A 86 4.89 -5.88 -12.16
C ALA A 86 5.73 -6.36 -10.96
N LEU A 87 5.26 -7.38 -10.23
CA LEU A 87 5.95 -7.88 -9.03
C LEU A 87 7.06 -8.90 -9.32
N ARG A 88 7.20 -9.38 -10.56
CA ARG A 88 8.21 -10.39 -10.91
C ARG A 88 9.63 -9.97 -10.51
N GLY A 89 10.32 -10.86 -9.79
CA GLY A 89 11.69 -10.63 -9.34
C GLY A 89 11.84 -9.59 -8.22
N LYS A 90 10.74 -9.13 -7.63
CA LYS A 90 10.76 -8.14 -6.55
C LYS A 90 10.71 -8.80 -5.18
N THR A 91 11.23 -8.07 -4.19
CA THR A 91 11.16 -8.42 -2.77
C THR A 91 10.61 -7.24 -1.98
N PHE A 92 9.84 -7.55 -0.93
CA PHE A 92 9.18 -6.56 -0.09
C PHE A 92 9.43 -6.87 1.39
N GLN A 93 9.81 -5.89 2.17
CA GLN A 93 9.99 -5.98 3.61
C GLN A 93 8.81 -5.38 4.38
N LEU A 94 7.98 -4.62 3.68
CA LEU A 94 6.71 -4.05 4.16
C LEU A 94 5.56 -4.71 3.41
N PRO A 95 4.30 -4.53 3.87
CA PRO A 95 3.14 -5.13 3.21
C PRO A 95 2.94 -4.73 1.75
N LEU A 96 2.15 -5.53 1.03
CA LEU A 96 1.49 -5.11 -0.20
C LEU A 96 0.04 -4.78 0.10
N ALA A 97 -0.35 -3.51 -0.10
CA ALA A 97 -1.68 -3.03 0.24
C ALA A 97 -2.61 -2.99 -0.98
N ILE A 98 -3.87 -3.33 -0.74
CA ILE A 98 -4.98 -3.08 -1.65
C ILE A 98 -5.55 -1.72 -1.28
N ASP A 99 -5.45 -0.75 -2.17
CA ASP A 99 -5.92 0.62 -1.97
C ASP A 99 -7.39 0.73 -2.41
N VAL A 100 -8.29 0.79 -1.40
CA VAL A 100 -9.74 0.70 -1.53
C VAL A 100 -10.37 2.04 -1.19
N GLU A 101 -10.45 2.95 -2.17
CA GLU A 101 -10.98 4.30 -1.96
C GLU A 101 -11.72 4.89 -3.18
N ASP A 102 -11.67 4.22 -4.33
CA ASP A 102 -12.30 4.74 -5.55
C ASP A 102 -13.82 4.83 -5.41
N ALA A 103 -14.39 5.95 -5.84
CA ALA A 103 -15.82 6.20 -5.75
C ALA A 103 -16.68 5.17 -6.50
N ARG A 104 -16.16 4.54 -7.55
CA ARG A 104 -16.83 3.46 -8.31
C ARG A 104 -17.13 2.24 -7.46
N LEU A 105 -16.28 1.95 -6.48
CA LEU A 105 -16.46 0.82 -5.57
C LEU A 105 -17.73 0.93 -4.74
N ARG A 106 -18.25 2.15 -4.54
CA ARG A 106 -19.53 2.40 -3.85
C ARG A 106 -20.76 1.89 -4.63
N SER A 107 -20.60 1.46 -5.87
CA SER A 107 -21.65 0.75 -6.63
C SER A 107 -21.88 -0.68 -6.12
N LEU A 108 -20.95 -1.24 -5.36
CA LEU A 108 -21.10 -2.53 -4.69
C LEU A 108 -21.72 -2.35 -3.29
N SER A 109 -22.42 -3.36 -2.80
CA SER A 109 -22.74 -3.41 -1.38
C SER A 109 -21.46 -3.55 -0.54
N PRO A 110 -21.42 -3.03 0.71
CA PRO A 110 -20.25 -3.16 1.58
C PRO A 110 -19.76 -4.60 1.75
N ALA A 111 -20.67 -5.57 1.82
CA ALA A 111 -20.33 -7.00 1.92
C ALA A 111 -19.72 -7.54 0.62
N ALA A 112 -20.26 -7.18 -0.54
CA ALA A 112 -19.73 -7.62 -1.83
C ALA A 112 -18.35 -7.02 -2.09
N LEU A 113 -18.13 -5.75 -1.71
CA LEU A 113 -16.81 -5.12 -1.80
C LEU A 113 -15.80 -5.79 -0.88
N ALA A 114 -16.18 -6.04 0.39
CA ALA A 114 -15.29 -6.72 1.34
C ALA A 114 -14.91 -8.13 0.87
N GLN A 115 -15.86 -8.90 0.31
CA GLN A 115 -15.58 -10.21 -0.26
C GLN A 115 -14.54 -10.12 -1.40
N ARG A 116 -14.66 -9.12 -2.26
CA ARG A 116 -13.72 -8.90 -3.37
C ARG A 116 -12.34 -8.52 -2.89
N VAL A 117 -12.26 -7.63 -1.89
CA VAL A 117 -11.00 -7.25 -1.25
C VAL A 117 -10.34 -8.46 -0.57
N ALA A 118 -11.13 -9.29 0.15
CA ALA A 118 -10.63 -10.51 0.78
C ALA A 118 -10.08 -11.51 -0.25
N GLN A 119 -10.75 -11.69 -1.40
CA GLN A 119 -10.26 -12.55 -2.49
C GLN A 119 -8.91 -12.04 -3.04
N ALA A 120 -8.78 -10.73 -3.24
CA ALA A 120 -7.54 -10.14 -3.70
C ALA A 120 -6.42 -10.28 -2.65
N ALA A 121 -6.74 -10.07 -1.37
CA ALA A 121 -5.77 -10.23 -0.28
C ALA A 121 -5.30 -11.68 -0.14
N ALA A 122 -6.19 -12.66 -0.23
CA ALA A 122 -5.82 -14.07 -0.25
C ALA A 122 -4.89 -14.42 -1.42
N GLN A 123 -5.07 -13.77 -2.58
CA GLN A 123 -4.17 -13.95 -3.71
C GLN A 123 -2.77 -13.36 -3.45
N LEU A 124 -2.68 -12.21 -2.76
CA LEU A 124 -1.40 -11.65 -2.34
C LEU A 124 -0.66 -12.58 -1.37
N GLU A 125 -1.37 -13.17 -0.40
CA GLU A 125 -0.83 -14.16 0.52
C GLU A 125 -0.35 -15.42 -0.23
N ALA A 126 -1.14 -15.91 -1.20
CA ALA A 126 -0.74 -17.04 -2.05
C ALA A 126 0.53 -16.75 -2.88
N TRP A 127 0.85 -15.48 -3.12
CA TRP A 127 2.11 -15.03 -3.74
C TRP A 127 3.23 -14.79 -2.73
N ASN A 128 3.08 -15.24 -1.49
CA ASN A 128 4.06 -15.08 -0.41
C ASN A 128 4.29 -13.62 0.01
N LEU A 129 3.26 -12.79 -0.05
CA LEU A 129 3.31 -11.39 0.35
C LEU A 129 2.48 -11.17 1.62
N TYR A 130 2.87 -10.20 2.44
CA TYR A 130 2.05 -9.76 3.57
C TYR A 130 0.93 -8.86 3.04
N ALA A 131 -0.31 -9.38 3.00
CA ALA A 131 -1.45 -8.62 2.50
C ALA A 131 -1.93 -7.58 3.53
N MET A 132 -2.32 -6.40 3.04
CA MET A 132 -2.85 -5.29 3.84
C MET A 132 -3.98 -4.61 3.07
N VAL A 133 -4.91 -3.98 3.77
CA VAL A 133 -5.96 -3.15 3.15
C VAL A 133 -5.68 -1.70 3.50
N TYR A 134 -5.63 -0.82 2.49
CA TYR A 134 -5.63 0.63 2.69
C TYR A 134 -7.00 1.20 2.36
N THR A 135 -7.45 2.12 3.21
CA THR A 135 -8.61 2.97 2.96
C THR A 135 -8.59 4.19 3.90
N TYR A 136 -9.49 5.15 3.70
CA TYR A 136 -9.67 6.26 4.63
C TYR A 136 -10.90 6.06 5.54
N THR A 137 -10.91 6.75 6.69
CA THR A 137 -11.91 6.54 7.77
C THR A 137 -13.35 6.53 7.25
N ASN A 138 -13.75 7.54 6.47
CA ASN A 138 -15.14 7.61 5.99
C ASN A 138 -15.49 6.44 5.04
N PHE A 139 -14.56 6.00 4.19
CA PHE A 139 -14.81 4.86 3.30
C PHE A 139 -14.96 3.56 4.11
N ALA A 140 -14.09 3.36 5.10
CA ALA A 140 -14.17 2.24 6.03
C ALA A 140 -15.51 2.18 6.78
N ASP A 141 -16.06 3.35 7.15
CA ASP A 141 -17.29 3.44 7.92
C ASP A 141 -18.57 3.29 7.08
N THR A 142 -18.51 3.66 5.79
CA THR A 142 -19.72 3.81 4.96
C THR A 142 -19.81 2.86 3.77
N ALA A 143 -18.71 2.31 3.30
CA ALA A 143 -18.65 1.58 2.04
C ALA A 143 -18.03 0.17 2.14
N LEU A 144 -17.42 -0.18 3.27
CA LEU A 144 -16.68 -1.44 3.41
C LEU A 144 -17.12 -2.21 4.66
N ALA A 145 -17.52 -3.47 4.51
CA ALA A 145 -17.82 -4.33 5.64
C ALA A 145 -16.53 -4.78 6.34
N MET A 146 -15.99 -3.91 7.19
CA MET A 146 -14.67 -4.10 7.83
C MET A 146 -14.58 -5.36 8.69
N ASP A 147 -15.71 -5.81 9.28
CA ASP A 147 -15.74 -7.04 10.09
C ASP A 147 -15.38 -8.29 9.28
N ALA A 148 -15.61 -8.28 7.97
CA ALA A 148 -15.23 -9.35 7.06
C ALA A 148 -13.72 -9.32 6.67
N LEU A 149 -12.99 -8.29 7.06
CA LEU A 149 -11.58 -8.07 6.70
C LEU A 149 -10.64 -8.13 7.90
N THR A 150 -11.10 -8.58 9.05
CA THR A 150 -10.32 -8.61 10.32
C THR A 150 -9.08 -9.51 10.27
N ALA A 151 -9.00 -10.43 9.30
CA ALA A 151 -7.81 -11.25 9.06
C ALA A 151 -6.63 -10.44 8.50
N TYR A 152 -6.90 -9.27 7.91
CA TYR A 152 -5.89 -8.43 7.27
C TYR A 152 -5.62 -7.17 8.08
N ASP A 153 -4.36 -6.74 8.12
CA ASP A 153 -4.04 -5.45 8.73
C ASP A 153 -4.63 -4.30 7.90
N LEU A 154 -5.04 -3.25 8.62
CA LEU A 154 -5.54 -2.02 8.04
C LEU A 154 -4.45 -0.94 8.02
N TRP A 155 -4.24 -0.32 6.88
CA TRP A 155 -3.56 0.95 6.72
C TRP A 155 -4.65 2.02 6.54
N LEU A 156 -4.85 2.82 7.58
CA LEU A 156 -5.96 3.76 7.67
C LEU A 156 -5.49 5.19 7.46
N ALA A 157 -6.06 5.89 6.47
CA ALA A 157 -5.86 7.32 6.30
C ALA A 157 -6.86 8.11 7.14
N ASP A 158 -6.32 9.02 7.96
CA ASP A 158 -7.08 9.94 8.78
C ASP A 158 -6.25 11.16 9.13
N TYR A 159 -6.59 12.32 8.58
CA TYR A 159 -5.81 13.56 8.70
C TYR A 159 -6.33 14.52 9.78
N ARG A 160 -7.23 14.06 10.68
CA ARG A 160 -7.84 14.88 11.74
C ARG A 160 -6.90 15.17 12.92
N GLY A 161 -5.61 14.84 12.82
CA GLY A 161 -4.58 15.16 13.81
C GLY A 161 -4.58 14.28 15.07
N LYS A 162 -5.49 13.29 15.15
CA LYS A 162 -5.55 12.31 16.25
C LYS A 162 -5.54 10.90 15.67
N ARG A 163 -4.80 10.01 16.35
CA ARG A 163 -4.77 8.59 15.98
C ARG A 163 -6.19 8.01 16.01
N PRO A 164 -6.63 7.36 14.92
CA PRO A 164 -7.94 6.71 14.87
C PRO A 164 -8.10 5.63 15.94
N THR A 165 -9.32 5.48 16.44
CA THR A 165 -9.66 4.44 17.43
C THR A 165 -9.90 3.09 16.80
N ARG A 166 -10.28 3.04 15.49
CA ARG A 166 -10.41 1.77 14.75
C ARG A 166 -9.07 1.03 14.78
N PRO A 167 -9.06 -0.29 15.07
CA PRO A 167 -7.83 -1.10 15.00
C PRO A 167 -7.15 -0.98 13.63
N HIS A 168 -5.86 -0.66 13.63
CA HIS A 168 -5.04 -0.50 12.43
C HIS A 168 -3.58 -0.86 12.71
N GLY A 169 -2.90 -1.40 11.74
CA GLY A 169 -1.46 -1.66 11.80
C GLY A 169 -0.62 -0.47 11.33
N MET A 170 -1.18 0.37 10.43
CA MET A 170 -0.53 1.58 9.92
C MET A 170 -1.53 2.73 9.83
N TRP A 171 -1.09 3.94 10.12
CA TRP A 171 -1.89 5.17 10.06
C TRP A 171 -1.21 6.19 9.15
N GLN A 172 -1.85 6.53 8.03
CA GLN A 172 -1.47 7.69 7.21
C GLN A 172 -2.07 8.94 7.86
N TYR A 173 -1.19 9.77 8.42
CA TYR A 173 -1.62 10.88 9.29
C TYR A 173 -1.55 12.25 8.59
N THR A 174 -0.90 12.34 7.44
CA THR A 174 -0.80 13.58 6.65
C THR A 174 -0.56 13.28 5.18
N SER A 175 -1.08 14.16 4.32
CA SER A 175 -0.78 14.21 2.87
C SER A 175 0.01 15.48 2.48
N THR A 176 0.50 16.22 3.49
CA THR A 176 1.24 17.48 3.30
C THR A 176 2.60 17.43 3.99
N GLY A 177 3.15 16.24 4.20
CA GLY A 177 4.48 16.05 4.75
C GLY A 177 5.58 16.52 3.79
N HIS A 178 6.78 16.69 4.33
CA HIS A 178 7.97 17.03 3.53
C HIS A 178 9.12 16.09 3.89
N VAL A 179 9.81 15.59 2.88
CA VAL A 179 11.01 14.75 3.00
C VAL A 179 12.08 15.29 2.07
N ALA A 180 13.28 15.46 2.57
CA ALA A 180 14.39 15.92 1.75
C ALA A 180 14.62 14.99 0.55
N GLY A 181 14.83 15.53 -0.63
CA GLY A 181 14.99 14.76 -1.87
C GLY A 181 13.69 14.54 -2.65
N ILE A 182 12.56 15.07 -2.15
CA ILE A 182 11.28 15.01 -2.86
C ILE A 182 10.72 16.43 -3.00
N ASP A 183 10.39 16.81 -4.20
CA ASP A 183 9.73 18.07 -4.48
C ASP A 183 8.24 18.00 -4.19
N GLY A 184 7.74 18.95 -3.38
CA GLY A 184 6.35 19.05 -3.01
C GLY A 184 5.93 18.16 -1.82
N PRO A 185 4.61 18.10 -1.54
CA PRO A 185 4.07 17.38 -0.41
C PRO A 185 4.07 15.86 -0.63
N VAL A 186 4.18 15.11 0.47
CA VAL A 186 4.14 13.66 0.49
C VAL A 186 3.21 13.14 1.59
N ASP A 187 2.73 11.93 1.39
CA ASP A 187 1.98 11.19 2.39
C ASP A 187 2.93 10.52 3.38
N LEU A 188 2.65 10.70 4.68
CA LEU A 188 3.44 10.08 5.73
C LEU A 188 2.56 9.24 6.66
N SER A 189 3.10 8.10 7.05
CA SER A 189 2.44 7.11 7.88
C SER A 189 3.26 6.72 9.10
N ARG A 190 2.59 6.20 10.13
CA ARG A 190 3.17 5.54 11.29
C ARG A 190 2.75 4.07 11.30
N ALA A 191 3.69 3.15 11.17
CA ALA A 191 3.42 1.72 11.31
C ALA A 191 3.68 1.30 12.77
N TYR A 192 2.69 0.66 13.36
CA TYR A 192 2.69 0.24 14.78
C TYR A 192 3.13 -1.20 14.96
N LYS A 193 3.44 -1.89 13.87
CA LYS A 193 4.03 -3.23 13.82
C LYS A 193 5.39 -3.14 13.12
N ASP A 194 6.33 -3.97 13.56
CA ASP A 194 7.62 -4.14 12.86
C ASP A 194 7.42 -5.10 11.68
N TYR A 195 6.86 -4.56 10.58
CA TYR A 195 6.61 -5.35 9.37
C TYR A 195 7.86 -5.98 8.79
N PRO A 196 9.03 -5.32 8.74
CA PRO A 196 10.26 -5.96 8.29
C PRO A 196 10.61 -7.20 9.13
N ALA A 197 10.48 -7.13 10.44
CA ALA A 197 10.71 -8.29 11.29
C ALA A 197 9.63 -9.36 11.15
N LEU A 198 8.36 -8.97 10.97
CA LEU A 198 7.25 -9.90 10.72
C LEU A 198 7.45 -10.66 9.42
N CYS A 199 7.69 -9.96 8.31
CA CYS A 199 7.93 -10.57 7.00
C CYS A 199 9.13 -11.53 7.04
N ARG A 200 10.24 -11.09 7.64
CA ARG A 200 11.44 -11.94 7.78
C ARG A 200 11.17 -13.21 8.57
N ARG A 201 10.50 -13.12 9.74
CA ARG A 201 10.19 -14.29 10.59
C ARG A 201 9.24 -15.27 9.92
N ALA A 202 8.29 -14.76 9.15
CA ALA A 202 7.31 -15.58 8.44
C ALA A 202 7.81 -16.07 7.07
N GLY A 203 9.00 -15.66 6.63
CA GLY A 203 9.53 -16.00 5.30
C GLY A 203 8.77 -15.33 4.15
N LEU A 204 8.06 -14.23 4.43
CA LEU A 204 7.26 -13.49 3.47
C LEU A 204 8.06 -12.41 2.74
N GLY A 205 7.47 -11.88 1.68
CA GLY A 205 7.96 -10.71 0.95
C GLY A 205 8.76 -11.05 -0.30
N ARG A 206 9.10 -12.32 -0.54
CA ARG A 206 9.66 -12.74 -1.82
C ARG A 206 8.54 -13.22 -2.72
N PHE A 207 8.24 -12.45 -3.74
CA PHE A 207 7.19 -12.78 -4.69
C PHE A 207 7.44 -14.15 -5.35
N SER A 208 6.44 -15.02 -5.31
CA SER A 208 6.48 -16.42 -5.81
C SER A 208 5.31 -16.77 -6.72
N GLY A 209 4.71 -15.76 -7.40
CA GLY A 209 3.55 -15.94 -8.29
C GLY A 209 3.89 -15.97 -9.78
#